data_2ed4568c4737808b93a38121977a8b4e
#
_entry.id   2ed4568c4737808b93a38121977a8b4e
#
_cell.length_a   1.000
_cell.length_b   1.000
_cell.length_c   1.000
_cell.angle_alpha   90.00
_cell.angle_beta   90.00
_cell.angle_gamma   90.00
#
_symmetry.space_group_name_H-M   'P 1'
#
loop_
_entity.id
_entity.type
_entity.pdbx_description
1 polymer ?
#
loop_
_entity_poly.entity_id
_entity_poly.type
_entity_poly.pdbx_seq_one_letter_code
_entity_poly.pdbx_strand_id
1 'polypeptide(L)'
;LMLAGIKDILIISTPTDTPRFECLLGDGSQFGVNLSYKIQPSPDGLAQAFILGEEFLNGEAGAMVLGDNIFYGNGFSEILKAAVEDAEVNERATVFGYYVSDPERFGVVAFDENGQATSIEEKPTEPKSNYAVTGLYFYPSGVSAKANEVKPSARGELEITTLNEMYLN
;
A
#
# COMPACT_ATOMS: atom_id res chain seq x y z
N LEU A 1 -8.49 0.06 7.48
CA LEU A 1 -7.73 -0.98 8.18
C LEU A 1 -8.57 -1.69 9.24
N MET A 2 -9.25 -0.99 10.14
CA MET A 2 -10.10 -1.58 11.20
C MET A 2 -11.16 -2.54 10.67
N LEU A 3 -11.79 -2.25 9.53
CA LEU A 3 -12.75 -3.16 8.86
C LEU A 3 -12.10 -4.47 8.38
N ALA A 4 -10.81 -4.46 8.14
CA ALA A 4 -10.01 -5.64 7.82
C ALA A 4 -9.60 -6.44 9.07
N GLY A 5 -9.88 -5.92 10.28
CA GLY A 5 -9.46 -6.52 11.54
C GLY A 5 -8.08 -6.06 12.03
N ILE A 6 -7.40 -5.20 11.29
CA ILE A 6 -6.06 -4.69 11.63
C ILE A 6 -6.18 -3.68 12.77
N LYS A 7 -5.43 -3.91 13.85
CA LYS A 7 -5.43 -3.06 15.05
C LYS A 7 -4.11 -2.35 15.31
N ASP A 8 -3.00 -2.96 14.93
CA ASP A 8 -1.68 -2.33 15.06
C ASP A 8 -1.42 -1.52 13.81
N ILE A 9 -1.26 -0.21 13.97
CA ILE A 9 -1.17 0.73 12.85
C ILE A 9 0.02 1.66 13.07
N LEU A 10 0.91 1.72 12.09
CA LEU A 10 2.01 2.66 12.04
C LEU A 10 1.63 3.84 11.14
N ILE A 11 1.62 5.04 11.71
CA ILE A 11 1.44 6.28 10.95
C ILE A 11 2.82 6.81 10.55
N ILE A 12 3.07 6.85 9.24
CA ILE A 12 4.29 7.41 8.67
C ILE A 12 3.96 8.76 8.05
N SER A 13 4.64 9.81 8.47
CA SER A 13 4.39 11.16 7.99
C SER A 13 5.66 12.02 8.02
N THR A 14 5.52 13.28 7.61
CA THR A 14 6.62 14.26 7.57
C THR A 14 7.11 14.61 8.98
N PRO A 15 8.35 15.15 9.12
CA PRO A 15 8.83 15.65 10.41
C PRO A 15 7.94 16.73 11.02
N THR A 16 7.25 17.50 10.18
CA THR A 16 6.36 18.60 10.62
C THR A 16 5.00 18.10 11.08
N ASP A 17 4.47 17.07 10.42
CA ASP A 17 3.09 16.63 10.65
C ASP A 17 2.99 15.46 11.64
N THR A 18 4.03 14.63 11.76
CA THR A 18 4.03 13.51 12.72
C THR A 18 3.65 13.95 14.13
N PRO A 19 4.25 15.03 14.74
CA PRO A 19 3.86 15.47 16.07
C PRO A 19 2.40 15.95 16.17
N ARG A 20 1.82 16.43 15.05
CA ARG A 20 0.41 16.85 15.01
C ARG A 20 -0.51 15.64 15.01
N PHE A 21 -0.15 14.57 14.28
CA PHE A 21 -0.88 13.31 14.32
C PHE A 21 -0.80 12.65 15.70
N GLU A 22 0.37 12.63 16.33
CA GLU A 22 0.53 12.13 17.70
C GLU A 22 -0.37 12.89 18.70
N CYS A 23 -0.38 14.23 18.60
CA CYS A 23 -1.22 15.07 19.46
C CYS A 23 -2.72 14.82 19.23
N LEU A 24 -3.14 14.62 17.98
CA LEU A 24 -4.54 14.45 17.60
C LEU A 24 -5.08 13.05 17.93
N LEU A 25 -4.29 12.02 17.65
CA LEU A 25 -4.76 10.63 17.64
C LEU A 25 -4.27 9.83 18.86
N GLY A 26 -3.27 10.33 19.58
CA GLY A 26 -2.70 9.67 20.76
C GLY A 26 -2.18 8.26 20.44
N ASP A 27 -2.39 7.34 21.35
CA ASP A 27 -2.04 5.92 21.21
C ASP A 27 -3.09 5.08 20.46
N GLY A 28 -4.20 5.68 20.05
CA GLY A 28 -5.28 5.02 19.32
C GLY A 28 -6.27 4.26 20.20
N SER A 29 -6.08 4.20 21.51
CA SER A 29 -6.94 3.44 22.43
C SER A 29 -8.40 3.87 22.37
N GLN A 30 -8.68 5.17 22.16
CA GLN A 30 -10.03 5.72 21.99
C GLN A 30 -10.74 5.19 20.74
N PHE A 31 -10.00 4.64 19.76
CA PHE A 31 -10.56 4.04 18.53
C PHE A 31 -10.52 2.50 18.58
N GLY A 32 -9.97 1.90 19.64
CA GLY A 32 -9.80 0.45 19.76
C GLY A 32 -8.67 -0.11 18.89
N VAL A 33 -7.66 0.70 18.60
CA VAL A 33 -6.44 0.34 17.87
C VAL A 33 -5.20 0.75 18.66
N ASN A 34 -4.03 0.26 18.25
CA ASN A 34 -2.73 0.66 18.76
C ASN A 34 -2.03 1.49 17.67
N LEU A 35 -1.77 2.75 17.94
CA LEU A 35 -1.07 3.64 17.01
C LEU A 35 0.39 3.79 17.40
N SER A 36 1.26 3.66 16.41
CA SER A 36 2.69 4.00 16.48
C SER A 36 2.99 5.03 15.40
N TYR A 37 4.11 5.74 15.54
CA TYR A 37 4.45 6.83 14.64
C TYR A 37 5.89 6.73 14.17
N LYS A 38 6.12 7.04 12.90
CA LYS A 38 7.45 7.08 12.29
C LYS A 38 7.57 8.29 11.38
N ILE A 39 8.73 8.95 11.44
CA ILE A 39 9.01 10.09 10.56
C ILE A 39 9.61 9.57 9.25
N GLN A 40 9.04 10.01 8.12
CA GLN A 40 9.68 9.93 6.81
C GLN A 40 10.43 11.24 6.57
N PRO A 41 11.76 11.25 6.55
CA PRO A 41 12.54 12.49 6.50
C PRO A 41 12.42 13.23 5.17
N SER A 42 12.22 12.49 4.08
CA SER A 42 12.12 13.00 2.71
C SER A 42 11.11 12.16 1.91
N PRO A 43 10.46 12.71 0.89
CA PRO A 43 9.47 12.01 0.06
C PRO A 43 10.14 11.11 -0.98
N ASP A 44 10.88 10.10 -0.53
CA ASP A 44 11.69 9.21 -1.38
C ASP A 44 10.87 8.09 -2.03
N GLY A 45 9.56 8.17 -2.00
CA GLY A 45 8.63 7.22 -2.63
C GLY A 45 7.87 6.36 -1.62
N LEU A 46 6.76 5.74 -2.11
CA LEU A 46 5.84 5.00 -1.23
C LEU A 46 6.40 3.67 -0.74
N ALA A 47 7.25 3.01 -1.53
CA ALA A 47 7.88 1.75 -1.10
C ALA A 47 8.81 1.95 0.11
N GLN A 48 9.33 3.17 0.33
CA GLN A 48 10.13 3.50 1.53
C GLN A 48 9.35 3.26 2.84
N ALA A 49 8.02 3.35 2.81
CA ALA A 49 7.20 3.11 4.00
C ALA A 49 7.43 1.71 4.59
N PHE A 50 7.63 0.68 3.75
CA PHE A 50 7.92 -0.67 4.21
C PHE A 50 9.35 -0.83 4.74
N ILE A 51 10.30 -0.03 4.27
CA ILE A 51 11.67 0.04 4.80
C ILE A 51 11.64 0.70 6.19
N LEU A 52 10.97 1.83 6.31
CA LEU A 52 10.80 2.53 7.58
C LEU A 52 10.00 1.71 8.59
N GLY A 53 9.02 0.94 8.12
CA GLY A 53 8.15 0.09 8.92
C GLY A 53 8.68 -1.31 9.20
N GLU A 54 9.91 -1.66 8.81
CA GLU A 54 10.46 -3.02 8.92
C GLU A 54 10.42 -3.56 10.35
N GLU A 55 10.86 -2.76 11.33
CA GLU A 55 10.82 -3.13 12.74
C GLU A 55 9.38 -3.31 13.26
N PHE A 56 8.45 -2.46 12.80
CA PHE A 56 7.03 -2.54 13.15
C PHE A 56 6.38 -3.79 12.58
N LEU A 57 6.66 -4.13 11.32
CA LEU A 57 6.13 -5.32 10.66
C LEU A 57 6.75 -6.62 11.20
N ASN A 58 7.99 -6.54 11.69
CA ASN A 58 8.69 -7.68 12.30
C ASN A 58 8.68 -8.96 11.43
N GLY A 59 8.70 -8.80 10.11
CA GLY A 59 8.67 -9.90 9.15
C GLY A 59 7.28 -10.47 8.85
N GLU A 60 6.23 -9.94 9.46
CA GLU A 60 4.85 -10.37 9.22
C GLU A 60 4.26 -9.75 7.95
N ALA A 61 3.07 -10.21 7.54
CA ALA A 61 2.28 -9.61 6.48
C ALA A 61 1.88 -8.17 6.85
N GLY A 62 1.76 -7.29 5.87
CA GLY A 62 1.44 -5.89 6.12
C GLY A 62 0.46 -5.30 5.11
N ALA A 63 -0.29 -4.30 5.56
CA ALA A 63 -1.16 -3.51 4.70
C ALA A 63 -0.73 -2.04 4.73
N MET A 64 -0.83 -1.35 3.61
CA MET A 64 -0.62 0.09 3.52
C MET A 64 -1.84 0.77 2.93
N VAL A 65 -2.26 1.88 3.53
CA VAL A 65 -3.28 2.77 2.98
C VAL A 65 -2.74 4.19 2.92
N LEU A 66 -3.00 4.87 1.81
CA LEU A 66 -2.66 6.28 1.67
C LEU A 66 -3.74 7.13 2.32
N GLY A 67 -3.33 8.12 3.12
CA GLY A 67 -4.23 8.92 3.96
C GLY A 67 -5.18 9.85 3.20
N ASP A 68 -4.96 10.07 1.92
CA ASP A 68 -5.80 10.85 1.01
C ASP A 68 -6.81 10.01 0.23
N ASN A 69 -6.80 8.67 0.41
CA ASN A 69 -7.71 7.76 -0.27
C ASN A 69 -8.90 7.40 0.65
N ILE A 70 -10.11 7.53 0.12
CA ILE A 70 -11.36 7.14 0.79
C ILE A 70 -11.99 5.97 0.02
N PHE A 71 -12.17 4.85 0.71
CA PHE A 71 -12.76 3.64 0.15
C PHE A 71 -14.17 3.43 0.69
N TYR A 72 -15.12 3.19 -0.22
CA TYR A 72 -16.51 2.94 0.10
C TYR A 72 -17.13 1.96 -0.90
N GLY A 73 -17.95 1.02 -0.42
CA GLY A 73 -18.67 0.07 -1.27
C GLY A 73 -19.39 -1.01 -0.47
N ASN A 74 -20.39 -1.62 -1.12
CA ASN A 74 -21.07 -2.79 -0.55
C ASN A 74 -20.12 -3.98 -0.49
N GLY A 75 -20.15 -4.74 0.61
CA GLY A 75 -19.29 -5.92 0.78
C GLY A 75 -17.81 -5.60 0.93
N PHE A 76 -17.44 -4.33 1.14
CA PHE A 76 -16.04 -3.93 1.20
C PHE A 76 -15.28 -4.60 2.37
N SER A 77 -15.94 -4.83 3.51
CA SER A 77 -15.35 -5.55 4.63
C SER A 77 -14.95 -6.98 4.29
N GLU A 78 -15.74 -7.68 3.49
CA GLU A 78 -15.45 -9.05 3.03
C GLU A 78 -14.27 -9.06 2.07
N ILE A 79 -14.20 -8.07 1.17
CA ILE A 79 -13.07 -7.88 0.24
C ILE A 79 -11.77 -7.63 1.02
N LEU A 80 -11.80 -6.78 2.05
CA LEU A 80 -10.64 -6.51 2.89
C LEU A 80 -10.18 -7.74 3.66
N LYS A 81 -11.11 -8.54 4.21
CA LYS A 81 -10.77 -9.78 4.91
C LYS A 81 -10.16 -10.81 3.98
N ALA A 82 -10.68 -10.93 2.75
CA ALA A 82 -10.09 -11.79 1.73
C ALA A 82 -8.65 -11.34 1.39
N ALA A 83 -8.39 -10.03 1.27
CA ALA A 83 -7.06 -9.50 1.04
C ALA A 83 -6.09 -9.78 2.21
N VAL A 84 -6.58 -9.76 3.46
CA VAL A 84 -5.79 -10.17 4.63
C VAL A 84 -5.47 -11.67 4.55
N GLU A 85 -6.46 -12.52 4.25
CA GLU A 85 -6.28 -13.97 4.10
C GLU A 85 -5.28 -14.29 2.97
N ASP A 86 -5.37 -13.57 1.84
CA ASP A 86 -4.41 -13.71 0.74
C ASP A 86 -2.99 -13.38 1.19
N ALA A 87 -2.80 -12.31 1.96
CA ALA A 87 -1.49 -11.91 2.43
C ALA A 87 -0.91 -12.86 3.51
N GLU A 88 -1.73 -13.28 4.48
CA GLU A 88 -1.28 -14.05 5.64
C GLU A 88 -1.19 -15.56 5.38
N VAL A 89 -2.09 -16.10 4.55
CA VAL A 89 -2.24 -17.56 4.36
C VAL A 89 -1.81 -18.00 2.97
N ASN A 90 -2.18 -17.25 1.94
CA ASN A 90 -1.93 -17.61 0.54
C ASN A 90 -0.62 -17.04 -0.02
N GLU A 91 0.10 -16.24 0.78
CA GLU A 91 1.35 -15.56 0.40
C GLU A 91 1.22 -14.71 -0.88
N ARG A 92 0.08 -14.05 -1.04
CA ARG A 92 -0.24 -13.22 -2.21
C ARG A 92 -0.33 -11.76 -1.85
N ALA A 93 0.16 -10.91 -2.74
CA ALA A 93 -0.10 -9.48 -2.66
C ALA A 93 -1.46 -9.14 -3.30
N THR A 94 -2.17 -8.18 -2.71
CA THR A 94 -3.44 -7.67 -3.24
C THR A 94 -3.35 -6.16 -3.43
N VAL A 95 -3.68 -5.70 -4.64
CA VAL A 95 -3.87 -4.29 -5.01
C VAL A 95 -5.28 -4.07 -5.52
N PHE A 96 -5.77 -2.85 -5.44
CA PHE A 96 -7.13 -2.50 -5.87
C PHE A 96 -7.07 -1.60 -7.10
N GLY A 97 -7.67 -2.05 -8.19
CA GLY A 97 -7.82 -1.28 -9.42
C GLY A 97 -9.15 -0.52 -9.45
N TYR A 98 -9.12 0.75 -9.81
CA TYR A 98 -10.30 1.58 -10.03
C TYR A 98 -10.31 2.12 -11.45
N TYR A 99 -11.47 2.01 -12.13
CA TYR A 99 -11.61 2.47 -13.51
C TYR A 99 -11.58 4.01 -13.57
N VAL A 100 -10.67 4.56 -14.39
CA VAL A 100 -10.48 6.00 -14.58
C VAL A 100 -10.48 6.35 -16.07
N SER A 101 -10.74 7.63 -16.39
CA SER A 101 -10.71 8.13 -17.76
C SER A 101 -9.33 8.65 -18.20
N ASP A 102 -8.43 8.87 -17.26
CA ASP A 102 -7.10 9.45 -17.44
C ASP A 102 -6.01 8.57 -16.78
N PRO A 103 -5.88 7.28 -17.21
CA PRO A 103 -5.02 6.30 -16.56
C PRO A 103 -3.53 6.66 -16.59
N GLU A 104 -3.06 7.42 -17.55
CA GLU A 104 -1.67 7.85 -17.71
C GLU A 104 -1.11 8.65 -16.51
N ARG A 105 -1.99 9.07 -15.59
CA ARG A 105 -1.60 9.81 -14.38
C ARG A 105 -1.26 8.93 -13.20
N PHE A 106 -1.55 7.63 -13.28
CA PHE A 106 -1.51 6.67 -12.18
C PHE A 106 -0.61 5.46 -12.49
N GLY A 107 -0.36 4.65 -11.50
CA GLY A 107 0.04 3.27 -11.73
C GLY A 107 -1.12 2.52 -12.37
N VAL A 108 -0.90 1.86 -13.50
CA VAL A 108 -1.94 1.19 -14.30
C VAL A 108 -1.76 -0.31 -14.23
N VAL A 109 -2.79 -1.04 -13.82
CA VAL A 109 -2.80 -2.50 -13.83
C VAL A 109 -3.54 -3.01 -15.06
N ALA A 110 -2.93 -3.96 -15.78
CA ALA A 110 -3.59 -4.69 -16.88
C ALA A 110 -3.90 -6.13 -16.45
N PHE A 111 -4.97 -6.69 -17.04
CA PHE A 111 -5.48 -8.02 -16.71
C PHE A 111 -5.55 -8.89 -17.96
N ASP A 112 -5.45 -10.20 -17.78
CA ASP A 112 -5.77 -11.20 -18.80
C ASP A 112 -7.28 -11.47 -18.88
N GLU A 113 -7.66 -12.41 -19.75
CA GLU A 113 -9.05 -12.83 -19.95
C GLU A 113 -9.68 -13.50 -18.71
N ASN A 114 -8.87 -13.96 -17.77
CA ASN A 114 -9.29 -14.58 -16.50
C ASN A 114 -9.34 -13.58 -15.34
N GLY A 115 -9.00 -12.29 -15.60
CA GLY A 115 -8.95 -11.24 -14.59
C GLY A 115 -7.69 -11.26 -13.72
N GLN A 116 -6.63 -11.97 -14.15
CA GLN A 116 -5.36 -11.97 -13.47
C GLN A 116 -4.52 -10.76 -13.90
N ALA A 117 -3.88 -10.10 -12.95
CA ALA A 117 -2.97 -9.01 -13.25
C ALA A 117 -1.77 -9.52 -14.06
N THR A 118 -1.49 -8.88 -15.20
CA THR A 118 -0.40 -9.26 -16.12
C THR A 118 0.71 -8.24 -16.17
N SER A 119 0.42 -6.99 -15.87
CA SER A 119 1.42 -5.93 -15.74
C SER A 119 0.90 -4.81 -14.84
N ILE A 120 1.82 -4.11 -14.19
CA ILE A 120 1.56 -2.86 -13.49
C ILE A 120 2.62 -1.88 -13.98
N GLU A 121 2.22 -0.70 -14.48
CA GLU A 121 3.14 0.29 -15.06
C GLU A 121 2.90 1.66 -14.44
N GLU A 122 3.96 2.32 -13.98
CA GLU A 122 3.88 3.66 -13.40
C GLU A 122 3.74 4.72 -14.48
N LYS A 123 2.62 5.45 -14.47
CA LYS A 123 2.33 6.58 -15.36
C LYS A 123 2.72 6.33 -16.83
N PRO A 124 2.21 5.24 -17.44
CA PRO A 124 2.57 4.88 -18.79
C PRO A 124 2.07 5.94 -19.79
N THR A 125 2.88 6.22 -20.80
CA THR A 125 2.48 7.11 -21.91
C THR A 125 1.40 6.48 -22.79
N GLU A 126 1.37 5.15 -22.86
CA GLU A 126 0.38 4.36 -23.59
C GLU A 126 -0.19 3.29 -22.62
N PRO A 127 -1.23 3.64 -21.83
CA PRO A 127 -1.79 2.73 -20.84
C PRO A 127 -2.42 1.49 -21.49
N LYS A 128 -2.10 0.30 -20.95
CA LYS A 128 -2.68 -0.98 -21.41
C LYS A 128 -4.09 -1.22 -20.92
N SER A 129 -4.55 -0.46 -19.95
CA SER A 129 -5.89 -0.52 -19.39
C SER A 129 -6.31 0.83 -18.81
N ASN A 130 -7.58 0.95 -18.40
CA ASN A 130 -8.09 2.09 -17.66
C ASN A 130 -8.18 1.86 -16.14
N TYR A 131 -7.53 0.81 -15.61
CA TYR A 131 -7.56 0.54 -14.19
C TYR A 131 -6.35 1.12 -13.47
N ALA A 132 -6.58 2.23 -12.76
CA ALA A 132 -5.59 2.83 -11.87
C ALA A 132 -5.46 2.03 -10.57
N VAL A 133 -4.23 1.76 -10.14
CA VAL A 133 -3.96 1.17 -8.83
C VAL A 133 -4.23 2.23 -7.77
N THR A 134 -5.10 1.91 -6.81
CA THR A 134 -5.46 2.82 -5.73
C THR A 134 -4.51 2.68 -4.54
N GLY A 135 -4.55 3.65 -3.62
CA GLY A 135 -3.66 3.70 -2.47
C GLY A 135 -4.04 2.74 -1.33
N LEU A 136 -4.33 1.47 -1.64
CA LEU A 136 -4.58 0.42 -0.66
C LEU A 136 -3.89 -0.88 -1.12
N TYR A 137 -3.02 -1.40 -0.29
CA TYR A 137 -2.13 -2.51 -0.62
C TYR A 137 -2.09 -3.50 0.52
N PHE A 138 -2.06 -4.80 0.21
CA PHE A 138 -1.81 -5.88 1.15
C PHE A 138 -0.66 -6.73 0.61
N TYR A 139 0.29 -7.04 1.46
CA TYR A 139 1.48 -7.81 1.09
C TYR A 139 1.72 -8.94 2.09
N PRO A 140 2.19 -10.09 1.60
CA PRO A 140 2.61 -11.18 2.45
C PRO A 140 3.87 -10.81 3.26
N SER A 141 4.27 -11.72 4.13
CA SER A 141 5.50 -11.62 4.90
C SER A 141 6.72 -11.33 4.02
N GLY A 142 7.70 -10.60 4.57
CA GLY A 142 8.94 -10.26 3.87
C GLY A 142 8.84 -9.05 2.93
N VAL A 143 7.75 -8.29 2.93
CA VAL A 143 7.60 -7.10 2.07
C VAL A 143 8.70 -6.06 2.29
N SER A 144 9.18 -5.87 3.53
CA SER A 144 10.29 -4.94 3.83
C SER A 144 11.59 -5.35 3.14
N ALA A 145 11.89 -6.65 3.08
CA ALA A 145 13.06 -7.15 2.37
C ALA A 145 12.96 -6.86 0.86
N LYS A 146 11.79 -7.12 0.25
CA LYS A 146 11.55 -6.77 -1.17
C LYS A 146 11.62 -5.26 -1.41
N ALA A 147 11.07 -4.45 -0.51
CA ALA A 147 11.15 -2.99 -0.62
C ALA A 147 12.59 -2.46 -0.60
N ASN A 148 13.49 -3.11 0.14
CA ASN A 148 14.92 -2.79 0.14
C ASN A 148 15.62 -3.12 -1.19
N GLU A 149 15.04 -3.96 -2.05
CA GLU A 149 15.56 -4.28 -3.39
C GLU A 149 15.09 -3.27 -4.46
N VAL A 150 14.05 -2.46 -4.16
CA VAL A 150 13.54 -1.45 -5.08
C VAL A 150 14.59 -0.38 -5.32
N LYS A 151 14.88 -0.10 -6.59
CA LYS A 151 15.81 0.95 -6.98
C LYS A 151 15.04 2.24 -7.28
N PRO A 152 15.64 3.40 -6.97
CA PRO A 152 15.04 4.67 -7.33
C PRO A 152 14.74 4.77 -8.83
N SER A 153 13.55 5.24 -9.17
CA SER A 153 13.13 5.50 -10.54
C SER A 153 13.89 6.70 -11.15
N ALA A 154 13.60 7.03 -12.40
CA ALA A 154 14.13 8.25 -13.04
C ALA A 154 13.72 9.54 -12.29
N ARG A 155 12.68 9.47 -11.44
CA ARG A 155 12.24 10.57 -10.56
C ARG A 155 12.99 10.61 -9.22
N GLY A 156 13.84 9.61 -8.96
CA GLY A 156 14.56 9.45 -7.70
C GLY A 156 13.71 8.82 -6.58
N GLU A 157 12.53 8.27 -6.91
CA GLU A 157 11.57 7.70 -5.94
C GLU A 157 11.62 6.17 -5.92
N LEU A 158 11.45 5.58 -4.74
CA LEU A 158 11.20 4.15 -4.54
C LEU A 158 9.72 3.89 -4.82
N GLU A 159 9.43 3.54 -6.09
CA GLU A 159 8.07 3.42 -6.57
C GLU A 159 7.36 2.19 -5.98
N ILE A 160 6.13 2.39 -5.51
CA ILE A 160 5.27 1.29 -5.08
C ILE A 160 4.91 0.37 -6.25
N THR A 161 4.83 0.93 -7.45
CA THR A 161 4.59 0.18 -8.69
C THR A 161 5.67 -0.86 -8.94
N THR A 162 6.95 -0.51 -8.75
CA THR A 162 8.06 -1.45 -8.86
C THR A 162 7.98 -2.57 -7.81
N LEU A 163 7.60 -2.23 -6.57
CA LEU A 163 7.37 -3.24 -5.55
C LEU A 163 6.21 -4.18 -5.94
N ASN A 164 5.11 -3.65 -6.49
CA ASN A 164 3.98 -4.44 -6.96
C ASN A 164 4.38 -5.39 -8.09
N GLU A 165 5.20 -4.94 -9.04
CA GLU A 165 5.72 -5.78 -10.15
C GLU A 165 6.49 -7.00 -9.63
N MET A 166 7.21 -6.88 -8.51
CA MET A 166 7.94 -8.00 -7.91
C MET A 166 7.03 -9.12 -7.36
N TYR A 167 5.72 -8.89 -7.28
CA TYR A 167 4.70 -9.86 -6.86
C TYR A 167 3.87 -10.40 -8.02
N LEU A 168 4.08 -9.93 -9.25
CA LEU A 168 3.41 -10.47 -10.44
C LEU A 168 4.07 -11.76 -10.98
N ASN A 169 5.29 -12.09 -10.52
CA ASN A 169 6.12 -13.20 -11.04
C ASN A 169 6.19 -14.36 -10.07
#